data_60d902ba1d93c40cda47d4ed0bb5074d
#
_entry.id   60d902ba1d93c40cda47d4ed0bb5074d
#
_cell.length_a   1.000
_cell.length_b   1.000
_cell.length_c   1.000
_cell.angle_alpha   90.00
_cell.angle_beta   90.00
_cell.angle_gamma   90.00
#
_symmetry.space_group_name_H-M   'P 1'
#
loop_
_entity.id
_entity.type
_entity.pdbx_description
1 polymer ?
#
loop_
_entity_poly.entity_id
_entity_poly.type
_entity_poly.pdbx_seq_one_letter_code
_entity_poly.pdbx_strand_id
1 'polypeptide(L)'
;MSRYRGPRLKIIRRLKTLPGLTSKRPKNRKDSMNRSSSRKISQYRIRPEEKQKLRFHYGLTERQLLKYVRIARRAKGSTGQVLLQLLEMRSDNIIFQLGMAPTIPGARQLVNHGHIRVNDHMVDIPSYLCKPITIRDPQRLRAKKMDHPFQSSLWLSDQVK
;
A
#
# COMPACT_ATOMS: atom_id res chain seq x y z
N MET A 1 13.08 8.43 -7.73
CA MET A 1 12.89 7.33 -6.76
C MET A 1 12.74 6.02 -7.54
N SER A 2 13.55 5.00 -7.25
CA SER A 2 13.47 3.71 -7.94
C SER A 2 12.17 2.98 -7.57
N ARG A 3 11.47 2.44 -8.58
CA ARG A 3 10.21 1.71 -8.42
C ARG A 3 10.25 0.43 -9.23
N TYR A 4 9.48 -0.56 -8.81
CA TYR A 4 9.33 -1.78 -9.58
C TYR A 4 8.55 -1.51 -10.88
N ARG A 5 9.16 -1.82 -12.03
CA ARG A 5 8.56 -1.65 -13.37
C ARG A 5 8.21 -2.97 -14.05
N GLY A 6 8.47 -4.08 -13.38
CA GLY A 6 8.21 -5.43 -13.92
C GLY A 6 6.72 -5.83 -13.93
N PRO A 7 6.42 -7.02 -14.42
CA PRO A 7 5.05 -7.53 -14.58
C PRO A 7 4.38 -7.79 -13.23
N ARG A 8 3.40 -6.96 -12.86
CA ARG A 8 2.68 -7.02 -11.58
C ARG A 8 1.85 -8.29 -11.40
N LEU A 9 1.24 -8.78 -12.47
CA LEU A 9 0.45 -10.03 -12.43
C LEU A 9 1.28 -11.26 -12.05
N LYS A 10 2.58 -11.29 -12.41
CA LYS A 10 3.50 -12.36 -12.01
C LYS A 10 3.72 -12.36 -10.49
N ILE A 11 3.78 -11.17 -9.89
CA ILE A 11 3.92 -11.01 -8.43
C ILE A 11 2.67 -11.50 -7.71
N ILE A 12 1.48 -11.11 -8.19
CA ILE A 12 0.20 -11.54 -7.61
C ILE A 12 0.05 -13.06 -7.67
N ARG A 13 0.43 -13.70 -8.80
CA ARG A 13 0.40 -15.17 -8.92
C ARG A 13 1.33 -15.84 -7.92
N ARG A 14 2.48 -15.22 -7.60
CA ARG A 14 3.46 -15.77 -6.66
C ARG A 14 3.08 -15.54 -5.20
N LEU A 15 2.64 -14.34 -4.86
CA LEU A 15 2.43 -13.88 -3.48
C LEU A 15 0.96 -13.88 -3.06
N LYS A 16 0.06 -14.37 -3.93
CA LYS A 16 -1.40 -14.36 -3.74
C LYS A 16 -1.97 -12.92 -3.79
N THR A 17 -3.04 -12.65 -3.04
CA THR A 17 -3.76 -11.38 -3.08
C THR A 17 -2.90 -10.21 -2.59
N LEU A 18 -2.71 -9.22 -3.46
CA LEU A 18 -2.07 -7.94 -3.14
C LEU A 18 -3.02 -6.82 -3.58
N PRO A 19 -3.93 -6.39 -2.68
CA PRO A 19 -4.85 -5.31 -3.01
C PRO A 19 -4.06 -4.03 -3.33
N GLY A 20 -4.56 -3.23 -4.25
CA GLY A 20 -3.94 -1.96 -4.63
C GLY A 20 -2.72 -2.04 -5.55
N LEU A 21 -2.15 -3.21 -5.83
CA LEU A 21 -1.01 -3.30 -6.76
C LEU A 21 -1.42 -3.13 -8.22
N THR A 22 -2.56 -3.67 -8.62
CA THR A 22 -3.13 -3.54 -9.98
C THR A 22 -4.61 -3.80 -9.98
N SER A 23 -5.36 -3.11 -10.84
CA SER A 23 -6.79 -3.35 -11.09
C SER A 23 -7.06 -4.59 -11.94
N LYS A 24 -6.05 -5.11 -12.64
CA LYS A 24 -6.18 -6.30 -13.50
C LYS A 24 -6.26 -7.57 -12.66
N ARG A 25 -7.28 -8.39 -12.88
CA ARG A 25 -7.41 -9.70 -12.25
C ARG A 25 -6.52 -10.73 -12.96
N PRO A 26 -5.77 -11.56 -12.23
CA PRO A 26 -5.03 -12.67 -12.84
C PRO A 26 -6.03 -13.68 -13.42
N LYS A 27 -5.90 -14.00 -14.69
CA LYS A 27 -6.66 -15.15 -15.28
C LYS A 27 -6.20 -16.42 -14.58
N ASN A 28 -7.14 -17.18 -14.01
CA ASN A 28 -6.87 -18.49 -13.43
C ASN A 28 -6.42 -19.44 -14.54
N ARG A 29 -5.16 -19.74 -14.61
CA ARG A 29 -4.65 -20.89 -15.35
C ARG A 29 -4.87 -22.12 -14.45
N LYS A 30 -5.85 -22.94 -14.80
CA LYS A 30 -6.17 -24.19 -14.07
C LYS A 30 -4.95 -25.14 -13.94
N ASP A 31 -3.95 -24.98 -14.79
CA ASP A 31 -2.77 -25.87 -14.86
C ASP A 31 -1.67 -25.60 -13.81
N SER A 32 -1.72 -24.47 -13.09
CA SER A 32 -0.70 -24.18 -12.07
C SER A 32 -1.06 -24.70 -10.67
N MET A 33 -2.32 -25.11 -10.44
CA MET A 33 -2.76 -25.57 -9.12
C MET A 33 -2.22 -26.95 -8.75
N ASN A 34 -1.98 -27.84 -9.71
CA ASN A 34 -1.55 -29.21 -9.41
C ASN A 34 -0.05 -29.35 -9.05
N ARG A 35 0.78 -28.34 -9.31
CA ARG A 35 2.23 -28.44 -9.01
C ARG A 35 2.65 -27.89 -7.64
N SER A 36 1.80 -27.14 -6.97
CA SER A 36 2.17 -26.50 -5.69
C SER A 36 1.58 -27.14 -4.45
N SER A 37 0.64 -28.07 -4.58
CA SER A 37 -0.13 -28.59 -3.44
C SER A 37 0.57 -29.65 -2.60
N SER A 38 1.69 -30.25 -3.05
CA SER A 38 2.30 -31.36 -2.31
C SER A 38 3.62 -31.05 -1.60
N ARG A 39 4.19 -29.86 -1.76
CA ARG A 39 5.42 -29.51 -1.04
C ARG A 39 5.09 -28.86 0.29
N LYS A 40 5.45 -29.51 1.40
CA LYS A 40 5.40 -28.90 2.73
C LYS A 40 6.14 -27.55 2.70
N ILE A 41 5.43 -26.47 3.01
CA ILE A 41 6.00 -25.13 3.02
C ILE A 41 6.89 -25.04 4.26
N SER A 42 8.20 -24.87 4.08
CA SER A 42 9.13 -24.69 5.20
C SER A 42 8.87 -23.32 5.86
N GLN A 43 9.03 -23.23 7.18
CA GLN A 43 8.91 -21.97 7.92
C GLN A 43 9.89 -20.91 7.42
N TYR A 44 11.06 -21.33 6.94
CA TYR A 44 12.02 -20.43 6.33
C TYR A 44 11.46 -19.71 5.09
N ARG A 45 10.62 -20.37 4.30
CA ARG A 45 9.99 -19.77 3.11
C ARG A 45 8.88 -18.78 3.45
N ILE A 46 8.15 -19.00 4.54
CA ILE A 46 7.03 -18.13 4.96
C ILE A 46 7.53 -16.73 5.28
N ARG A 47 8.59 -16.60 6.07
CA ARG A 47 9.12 -15.29 6.50
C ARG A 47 9.55 -14.37 5.34
N PRO A 48 10.36 -14.81 4.36
CA PRO A 48 10.66 -14.01 3.18
C PRO A 48 9.44 -13.68 2.34
N GLU A 49 8.45 -14.57 2.27
CA GLU A 49 7.23 -14.36 1.51
C GLU A 49 6.40 -13.22 2.11
N GLU A 50 6.20 -13.18 3.43
CA GLU A 50 5.50 -12.10 4.13
C GLU A 50 6.24 -10.76 3.98
N LYS A 51 7.55 -10.74 4.10
CA LYS A 51 8.36 -9.56 3.84
C LYS A 51 8.18 -9.05 2.40
N GLN A 52 8.15 -9.96 1.42
CA GLN A 52 7.92 -9.61 0.03
C GLN A 52 6.50 -9.08 -0.19
N LYS A 53 5.48 -9.63 0.47
CA LYS A 53 4.11 -9.12 0.43
C LYS A 53 4.05 -7.67 0.89
N LEU A 54 4.61 -7.34 2.07
CA LEU A 54 4.69 -5.97 2.56
C LEU A 54 5.40 -5.05 1.55
N ARG A 55 6.55 -5.48 1.03
CA ARG A 55 7.32 -4.67 0.10
C ARG A 55 6.55 -4.34 -1.18
N PHE A 56 5.86 -5.32 -1.76
CA PHE A 56 5.12 -5.11 -3.00
C PHE A 56 3.77 -4.43 -2.76
N HIS A 57 3.12 -4.67 -1.61
CA HIS A 57 1.89 -4.00 -1.26
C HIS A 57 2.10 -2.48 -1.18
N TYR A 58 3.01 -2.03 -0.35
CA TYR A 58 3.33 -0.59 -0.21
C TYR A 58 4.29 -0.07 -1.30
N GLY A 59 4.68 -0.91 -2.26
CA GLY A 59 5.57 -0.55 -3.35
C GLY A 59 6.93 0.00 -2.91
N LEU A 60 7.48 -0.53 -1.84
CA LEU A 60 8.75 -0.10 -1.26
C LEU A 60 9.95 -0.78 -1.91
N THR A 61 11.10 -0.11 -1.86
CA THR A 61 12.39 -0.75 -2.07
C THR A 61 12.86 -1.41 -0.77
N GLU A 62 13.75 -2.38 -0.85
CA GLU A 62 14.32 -3.07 0.31
C GLU A 62 14.99 -2.08 1.27
N ARG A 63 15.77 -1.16 0.72
CA ARG A 63 16.45 -0.11 1.50
C ARG A 63 15.47 0.77 2.28
N GLN A 64 14.34 1.12 1.68
CA GLN A 64 13.29 1.89 2.36
C GLN A 64 12.63 1.09 3.47
N LEU A 65 12.29 -0.17 3.22
CA LEU A 65 11.71 -1.05 4.23
C LEU A 65 12.64 -1.18 5.45
N LEU A 66 13.92 -1.41 5.23
CA LEU A 66 14.91 -1.48 6.31
C LEU A 66 15.00 -0.16 7.10
N LYS A 67 14.88 1.00 6.43
CA LYS A 67 14.83 2.30 7.11
C LYS A 67 13.63 2.38 8.06
N TYR A 68 12.43 1.99 7.61
CA TYR A 68 11.23 1.98 8.46
C TYR A 68 11.36 0.99 9.63
N VAL A 69 11.93 -0.19 9.41
CA VAL A 69 12.19 -1.16 10.48
C VAL A 69 13.14 -0.58 11.55
N ARG A 70 14.19 0.13 11.13
CA ARG A 70 15.11 0.80 12.08
C ARG A 70 14.40 1.87 12.91
N ILE A 71 13.51 2.65 12.30
CA ILE A 71 12.71 3.65 13.01
C ILE A 71 11.76 2.94 13.99
N ALA A 72 11.05 1.91 13.55
CA ALA A 72 10.09 1.17 14.37
C ALA A 72 10.75 0.49 15.58
N ARG A 73 12.00 0.01 15.45
CA ARG A 73 12.75 -0.58 16.58
C ARG A 73 13.12 0.42 17.67
N ARG A 74 13.23 1.71 17.33
CA ARG A 74 13.55 2.78 18.30
C ARG A 74 12.32 3.32 19.01
N ALA A 75 11.13 3.07 18.46
CA ALA A 75 9.87 3.54 19.03
C ALA A 75 9.42 2.63 20.19
N LYS A 76 8.69 3.20 21.13
CA LYS A 76 8.06 2.44 22.21
C LYS A 76 6.91 1.57 21.65
N GLY A 77 6.79 0.34 22.13
CA GLY A 77 5.72 -0.59 21.73
C GLY A 77 6.17 -1.73 20.82
N SER A 78 5.22 -2.45 20.25
CA SER A 78 5.50 -3.56 19.33
C SER A 78 6.07 -3.05 18.01
N THR A 79 7.27 -3.49 17.65
CA THR A 79 7.95 -3.09 16.41
C THR A 79 7.09 -3.36 15.17
N GLY A 80 6.32 -4.44 15.16
CA GLY A 80 5.44 -4.79 14.04
C GLY A 80 4.29 -3.80 13.87
N GLN A 81 3.62 -3.43 14.96
CA GLN A 81 2.52 -2.46 14.95
C GLN A 81 3.02 -1.08 14.52
N VAL A 82 4.12 -0.60 15.11
CA VAL A 82 4.71 0.70 14.75
C VAL A 82 5.15 0.72 13.28
N LEU A 83 5.71 -0.38 12.78
CA LEU A 83 6.07 -0.50 11.37
C LEU A 83 4.84 -0.35 10.47
N LEU A 84 3.75 -1.06 10.78
CA LEU A 84 2.51 -0.96 10.01
C LEU A 84 1.93 0.45 10.07
N GLN A 85 1.87 1.08 11.24
CA GLN A 85 1.43 2.48 11.36
C GLN A 85 2.24 3.42 10.47
N LEU A 86 3.57 3.31 10.49
CA LEU A 86 4.43 4.16 9.64
C LEU A 86 4.19 3.93 8.14
N LEU A 87 3.83 2.72 7.75
CA LEU A 87 3.52 2.40 6.35
C LEU A 87 2.13 2.88 5.95
N GLU A 88 1.15 2.78 6.86
CA GLU A 88 -0.22 3.26 6.64
C GLU A 88 -0.29 4.79 6.57
N MET A 89 0.53 5.50 7.35
CA MET A 89 0.58 6.97 7.37
C MET A 89 1.22 7.60 6.12
N ARG A 90 1.63 6.82 5.14
CA ARG A 90 2.19 7.33 3.88
C ARG A 90 1.10 7.94 3.01
N SER A 91 1.39 9.08 2.40
CA SER A 91 0.44 9.80 1.54
C SER A 91 -0.07 8.95 0.38
N ASP A 92 0.80 8.12 -0.24
CA ASP A 92 0.41 7.22 -1.33
C ASP A 92 -0.61 6.16 -0.91
N ASN A 93 -0.49 5.64 0.31
CA ASN A 93 -1.42 4.65 0.85
C ASN A 93 -2.75 5.29 1.28
N ILE A 94 -2.70 6.45 1.95
CA ILE A 94 -3.90 7.18 2.38
C ILE A 94 -4.77 7.56 1.18
N ILE A 95 -4.18 8.06 0.10
CA ILE A 95 -4.90 8.42 -1.13
C ILE A 95 -5.57 7.19 -1.75
N PHE A 96 -4.89 6.03 -1.72
CA PHE A 96 -5.47 4.78 -2.16
C PHE A 96 -6.64 4.35 -1.27
N GLN A 97 -6.51 4.43 0.06
CA GLN A 97 -7.58 4.08 1.01
C GLN A 97 -8.79 5.02 0.91
N LEU A 98 -8.57 6.31 0.63
CA LEU A 98 -9.64 7.28 0.36
C LEU A 98 -10.36 7.04 -0.98
N GLY A 99 -9.91 6.05 -1.77
CA GLY A 99 -10.53 5.73 -3.05
C GLY A 99 -10.23 6.73 -4.18
N MET A 100 -9.33 7.70 -3.96
CA MET A 100 -8.95 8.68 -4.98
C MET A 100 -8.20 8.06 -6.15
N ALA A 101 -7.57 6.91 -5.92
CA ALA A 101 -6.86 6.16 -6.95
C ALA A 101 -7.18 4.67 -6.87
N PRO A 102 -7.37 3.98 -8.00
CA PRO A 102 -7.70 2.55 -8.01
C PRO A 102 -6.51 1.65 -7.63
N THR A 103 -5.30 2.21 -7.58
CA THR A 103 -4.08 1.46 -7.24
C THR A 103 -3.08 2.36 -6.54
N ILE A 104 -2.23 1.78 -5.68
CA ILE A 104 -1.14 2.51 -5.00
C ILE A 104 -0.16 3.15 -6.00
N PRO A 105 0.25 2.51 -7.10
CA PRO A 105 1.02 3.19 -8.13
C PRO A 105 0.30 4.37 -8.81
N GLY A 106 -1.04 4.30 -8.93
CA GLY A 106 -1.86 5.43 -9.39
C GLY A 106 -1.86 6.57 -8.38
N ALA A 107 -2.04 6.27 -7.10
CA ALA A 107 -1.96 7.25 -6.01
C ALA A 107 -0.61 7.99 -6.01
N ARG A 108 0.50 7.25 -6.20
CA ARG A 108 1.83 7.85 -6.34
C ARG A 108 1.95 8.81 -7.51
N GLN A 109 1.31 8.48 -8.62
CA GLN A 109 1.31 9.34 -9.79
C GLN A 109 0.57 10.64 -9.49
N LEU A 110 -0.58 10.59 -8.82
CA LEU A 110 -1.33 11.79 -8.41
C LEU A 110 -0.50 12.70 -7.50
N VAL A 111 0.21 12.13 -6.51
CA VAL A 111 1.10 12.90 -5.64
C VAL A 111 2.23 13.53 -6.43
N ASN A 112 2.95 12.76 -7.26
CA ASN A 112 4.10 13.27 -8.03
C ASN A 112 3.72 14.37 -9.01
N HIS A 113 2.46 14.39 -9.47
CA HIS A 113 1.95 15.42 -10.36
C HIS A 113 1.41 16.65 -9.60
N GLY A 114 1.55 16.69 -8.27
CA GLY A 114 1.14 17.83 -7.47
C GLY A 114 -0.37 18.02 -7.32
N HIS A 115 -1.16 16.97 -7.55
CA HIS A 115 -2.62 17.05 -7.43
C HIS A 115 -3.12 16.98 -5.98
N ILE A 116 -2.24 16.78 -5.02
CA ILE A 116 -2.60 16.56 -3.62
C ILE A 116 -2.08 17.69 -2.74
N ARG A 117 -2.96 18.23 -1.92
CA ARG A 117 -2.62 19.16 -0.84
C ARG A 117 -2.87 18.51 0.51
N VAL A 118 -1.96 18.72 1.42
CA VAL A 118 -2.08 18.33 2.82
C VAL A 118 -1.97 19.61 3.66
N ASN A 119 -3.02 19.97 4.40
CA ASN A 119 -3.10 21.23 5.14
C ASN A 119 -2.78 22.46 4.28
N ASP A 120 -3.41 22.53 3.11
CA ASP A 120 -3.27 23.62 2.14
C ASP A 120 -1.86 23.75 1.50
N HIS A 121 -0.90 22.89 1.89
CA HIS A 121 0.41 22.78 1.25
C HIS A 121 0.42 21.70 0.18
N MET A 122 0.95 22.01 -0.97
CA MET A 122 1.13 21.03 -2.06
C MET A 122 2.21 20.01 -1.66
N VAL A 123 1.90 18.72 -1.79
CA VAL A 123 2.81 17.62 -1.50
C VAL A 123 3.08 16.84 -2.78
N ASP A 124 4.35 16.78 -3.17
CA ASP A 124 4.85 16.06 -4.36
C ASP A 124 5.58 14.76 -4.01
N ILE A 125 5.83 14.51 -2.73
CA ILE A 125 6.57 13.34 -2.24
C ILE A 125 5.62 12.23 -1.79
N PRO A 126 5.52 11.09 -2.51
CA PRO A 126 4.61 10.00 -2.15
C PRO A 126 4.92 9.31 -0.82
N SER A 127 6.12 9.47 -0.30
CA SER A 127 6.54 8.92 1.00
C SER A 127 6.34 9.91 2.15
N TYR A 128 5.67 11.02 1.92
CA TYR A 128 5.33 11.97 2.98
C TYR A 128 4.46 11.27 4.03
N LEU A 129 4.84 11.43 5.30
CA LEU A 129 4.09 10.88 6.43
C LEU A 129 3.03 11.89 6.87
N CYS A 130 1.78 11.59 6.57
CA CYS A 130 0.66 12.38 7.04
C CYS A 130 0.40 12.00 8.50
N LYS A 131 0.53 12.95 9.41
CA LYS A 131 -0.04 12.81 10.75
C LYS A 131 -1.57 12.89 10.62
N PRO A 132 -2.39 12.46 11.60
CA PRO A 132 -3.85 12.50 11.51
C PRO A 132 -4.31 13.95 11.35
N ILE A 133 -4.46 14.41 10.12
CA ILE A 133 -4.76 15.76 9.72
C ILE A 133 -5.53 15.71 8.40
N THR A 134 -6.45 16.63 8.27
CA THR A 134 -7.36 16.74 7.15
C THR A 134 -6.62 16.82 5.81
N ILE A 135 -6.76 15.83 4.97
CA ILE A 135 -6.39 15.92 3.57
C ILE A 135 -7.50 16.69 2.86
N ARG A 136 -7.20 17.88 2.39
CA ARG A 136 -8.08 18.62 1.49
C ARG A 136 -7.65 18.41 0.06
N ASP A 137 -8.60 18.11 -0.78
CA ASP A 137 -8.43 18.01 -2.22
C ASP A 137 -8.64 19.42 -2.82
N PRO A 138 -7.63 20.10 -3.37
CA PRO A 138 -7.78 21.50 -3.82
C PRO A 138 -8.44 21.62 -5.18
N GLN A 139 -8.35 20.59 -5.95
CA GLN A 139 -9.13 20.38 -7.13
C GLN A 139 -9.78 19.03 -6.94
N ARG A 140 -11.00 19.08 -6.44
CA ARG A 140 -11.88 17.96 -6.58
C ARG A 140 -11.82 17.61 -8.06
N LEU A 141 -10.89 16.72 -8.39
CA LEU A 141 -10.87 16.12 -9.69
C LEU A 141 -12.32 15.83 -10.00
N ARG A 142 -12.85 16.38 -11.07
CA ARG A 142 -14.09 15.93 -11.68
C ARG A 142 -13.90 14.46 -12.09
N ALA A 143 -13.37 13.70 -11.17
CA ALA A 143 -13.35 12.27 -11.20
C ALA A 143 -14.79 11.87 -10.99
N LYS A 144 -15.47 11.53 -12.10
CA LYS A 144 -16.61 10.63 -12.11
C LYS A 144 -16.49 9.74 -10.88
N LYS A 145 -17.41 9.90 -9.95
CA LYS A 145 -17.66 9.04 -8.81
C LYS A 145 -17.53 7.60 -9.33
N MET A 146 -16.40 6.99 -9.14
CA MET A 146 -16.28 5.56 -9.30
C MET A 146 -16.96 4.99 -8.06
N ASP A 147 -18.19 4.54 -8.25
CA ASP A 147 -18.96 3.83 -7.24
C ASP A 147 -18.25 2.52 -6.93
N HIS A 148 -17.26 2.60 -6.04
CA HIS A 148 -16.77 1.45 -5.32
C HIS A 148 -17.34 1.51 -3.91
N PRO A 149 -18.20 0.54 -3.53
CA PRO A 149 -18.71 0.43 -2.18
C PRO A 149 -17.60 -0.11 -1.28
N PHE A 150 -16.66 0.74 -0.91
CA PHE A 150 -15.76 0.45 0.19
C PHE A 150 -16.08 1.42 1.31
N GLN A 151 -16.70 0.87 2.34
CA GLN A 151 -17.19 1.56 3.52
C GLN A 151 -16.12 2.43 4.16
N SER A 152 -16.30 3.73 4.06
CA SER A 152 -15.55 4.76 4.78
C SER A 152 -15.92 4.85 6.28
N SER A 153 -16.59 3.84 6.85
CA SER A 153 -17.18 3.91 8.19
C SER A 153 -16.37 3.26 9.31
N LEU A 154 -15.22 2.64 9.02
CA LEU A 154 -14.50 1.87 10.05
C LEU A 154 -13.34 2.59 10.76
N TRP A 155 -13.00 3.83 10.36
CA TRP A 155 -11.83 4.52 10.93
C TRP A 155 -12.15 5.75 11.79
N LEU A 156 -13.43 6.10 11.93
CA LEU A 156 -13.83 7.31 12.70
C LEU A 156 -14.43 7.01 14.08
N SER A 157 -14.69 5.74 14.42
CA SER A 157 -15.37 5.43 15.69
C SER A 157 -14.48 4.99 16.86
N ASP A 158 -13.20 4.67 16.64
CA ASP A 158 -12.36 4.11 17.71
C ASP A 158 -11.26 5.03 18.28
N GLN A 159 -11.30 6.33 17.99
CA GLN A 159 -10.29 7.28 18.53
C GLN A 159 -10.89 8.31 19.49
N VAL A 160 -12.10 8.05 20.05
CA VAL A 160 -12.66 8.87 21.13
C VAL A 160 -13.03 7.97 22.29
N LYS A 161 -12.03 7.57 23.05
CA LYS A 161 -12.13 7.31 24.52
C LYS A 161 -10.74 7.38 25.11
#